data_83f0922e73769e7efeb2eb6e2d142c5e
#
_entry.id   83f0922e73769e7efeb2eb6e2d142c5e
#
_cell.length_a   1.000
_cell.length_b   1.000
_cell.length_c   1.000
_cell.angle_alpha   90.00
_cell.angle_beta   90.00
_cell.angle_gamma   90.00
#
_symmetry.space_group_name_H-M   'P 1'
#
loop_
_entity.id
_entity.type
_entity.pdbx_description
1 polymer ?
#
loop_
_entity_poly.entity_id
_entity_poly.type
_entity_poly.pdbx_seq_one_letter_code
_entity_poly.pdbx_strand_id
1 'polypeptide(L)'
;MSTPTVKTEPAPLRLVDEPERSGGTGIILFQTLILTWAAAWLTLVVTNNINDFGTNRALIAGMFTMDELDADTVLGNGIEWRAIPEGLAVPALIGVIAYQLLTIVLLWRGAVFAIRALLRREPALPARALRAANLGLSAFAGLFVVFLCGGMWFGYWMKMGPVQMVHLTGLIISILAVIVVNLQPRARV
;
A
#
# COMPACT_ATOMS: atom_id res chain seq x y z
N MET A 1 27.55 -15.74 79.02
CA MET A 1 26.30 -15.09 78.41
C MET A 1 26.65 -14.58 77.04
N SER A 2 26.34 -15.34 76.01
CA SER A 2 26.68 -14.97 74.64
C SER A 2 25.44 -14.35 74.03
N THR A 3 25.53 -13.10 73.52
CA THR A 3 24.50 -12.36 72.86
C THR A 3 24.36 -12.88 71.41
N PRO A 4 23.13 -13.17 70.90
CA PRO A 4 22.95 -13.60 69.53
C PRO A 4 23.03 -12.39 68.58
N THR A 5 23.94 -12.45 67.57
CA THR A 5 24.03 -11.53 66.46
C THR A 5 22.91 -11.81 65.52
N VAL A 6 21.94 -10.89 65.38
CA VAL A 6 20.90 -10.91 64.38
C VAL A 6 21.53 -10.51 63.06
N LYS A 7 21.64 -11.46 62.14
CA LYS A 7 21.94 -11.16 60.71
C LYS A 7 20.70 -10.57 60.09
N THR A 8 20.71 -9.28 59.82
CA THR A 8 19.72 -8.62 58.93
C THR A 8 20.04 -8.95 57.49
N GLU A 9 19.20 -9.75 56.88
CA GLU A 9 19.23 -10.03 55.44
C GLU A 9 18.85 -8.75 54.66
N PRO A 10 19.65 -8.30 53.67
CA PRO A 10 19.30 -7.11 52.91
C PRO A 10 18.01 -7.37 52.13
N ALA A 11 17.06 -6.43 52.22
CA ALA A 11 15.82 -6.46 51.44
C ALA A 11 16.12 -6.61 49.96
N PRO A 12 15.37 -7.43 49.19
CA PRO A 12 15.57 -7.58 47.77
C PRO A 12 15.39 -6.22 47.10
N LEU A 13 16.38 -5.81 46.31
CA LEU A 13 16.32 -4.64 45.46
C LEU A 13 15.05 -4.75 44.59
N ARG A 14 14.05 -3.92 44.84
CA ARG A 14 12.96 -3.70 43.91
C ARG A 14 13.59 -3.14 42.63
N LEU A 15 13.62 -3.98 41.59
CA LEU A 15 13.88 -3.50 40.24
C LEU A 15 12.84 -2.43 39.98
N VAL A 16 13.32 -1.23 39.66
CA VAL A 16 12.49 -0.10 39.24
C VAL A 16 11.59 -0.63 38.11
N ASP A 17 10.28 -0.48 38.29
CA ASP A 17 9.29 -0.86 37.28
C ASP A 17 9.73 -0.26 35.95
N GLU A 18 10.11 -1.13 35.00
CA GLU A 18 10.48 -0.69 33.65
C GLU A 18 9.32 0.11 33.06
N PRO A 19 9.59 1.23 32.37
CA PRO A 19 8.53 2.01 31.68
C PRO A 19 7.83 1.11 30.69
N GLU A 20 6.56 0.85 30.99
CA GLU A 20 5.69 -0.04 30.23
C GLU A 20 5.64 0.25 28.73
N ARG A 21 5.80 -0.78 27.94
CA ARG A 21 5.11 -1.21 26.68
C ARG A 21 4.46 -0.15 25.79
N SER A 22 4.89 1.09 25.75
CA SER A 22 4.32 2.09 24.82
C SER A 22 4.73 1.86 23.36
N GLY A 23 5.84 1.15 23.12
CA GLY A 23 6.36 0.93 21.78
C GLY A 23 5.48 0.04 20.87
N GLY A 24 4.80 -0.96 21.43
CA GLY A 24 3.95 -1.89 20.66
C GLY A 24 2.66 -1.23 20.14
N THR A 25 2.00 -0.44 20.98
CA THR A 25 0.75 0.24 20.59
C THR A 25 0.99 1.30 19.52
N GLY A 26 2.11 2.03 19.58
CA GLY A 26 2.47 3.04 18.60
C GLY A 26 2.68 2.47 17.20
N ILE A 27 3.36 1.33 17.08
CA ILE A 27 3.59 0.70 15.78
C ILE A 27 2.29 0.16 15.18
N ILE A 28 1.41 -0.47 15.98
CA ILE A 28 0.11 -0.96 15.48
C ILE A 28 -0.78 0.20 15.04
N LEU A 29 -0.78 1.32 15.75
CA LEU A 29 -1.48 2.53 15.33
C LEU A 29 -1.00 2.99 13.96
N PHE A 30 0.31 3.09 13.76
CA PHE A 30 0.88 3.54 12.49
C PHE A 30 0.58 2.55 11.35
N GLN A 31 0.70 1.24 11.59
CA GLN A 31 0.31 0.20 10.64
C GLN A 31 -1.17 0.28 10.26
N THR A 32 -2.04 0.53 11.24
CA THR A 32 -3.48 0.70 11.03
C THR A 32 -3.78 1.94 10.20
N LEU A 33 -3.11 3.06 10.47
CA LEU A 33 -3.27 4.30 9.70
C LEU A 33 -2.86 4.12 8.24
N ILE A 34 -1.71 3.47 7.98
CA ILE A 34 -1.24 3.19 6.61
C ILE A 34 -2.26 2.34 5.84
N LEU A 35 -2.76 1.26 6.44
CA LEU A 35 -3.74 0.38 5.79
C LEU A 35 -5.06 1.10 5.52
N THR A 36 -5.55 1.86 6.49
CA THR A 36 -6.80 2.63 6.35
C THR A 36 -6.66 3.72 5.30
N TRP A 37 -5.53 4.41 5.29
CA TRP A 37 -5.24 5.43 4.30
C TRP A 37 -5.18 4.86 2.88
N ALA A 38 -4.46 3.76 2.67
CA ALA A 38 -4.38 3.10 1.36
C ALA A 38 -5.77 2.65 0.87
N ALA A 39 -6.59 2.07 1.76
CA ALA A 39 -7.95 1.65 1.44
C ALA A 39 -8.85 2.83 1.09
N ALA A 40 -8.83 3.90 1.89
CA ALA A 40 -9.64 5.10 1.66
C ALA A 40 -9.22 5.82 0.37
N TRP A 41 -7.90 5.99 0.15
CA TRP A 41 -7.38 6.62 -1.05
C TRP A 41 -7.79 5.88 -2.32
N LEU A 42 -7.62 4.54 -2.36
CA LEU A 42 -8.03 3.76 -3.53
C LEU A 42 -9.56 3.78 -3.73
N THR A 43 -10.34 3.85 -2.65
CA THR A 43 -11.80 4.02 -2.73
C THR A 43 -12.16 5.32 -3.44
N LEU A 44 -11.47 6.43 -3.13
CA LEU A 44 -11.67 7.71 -3.82
C LEU A 44 -11.26 7.63 -5.29
N VAL A 45 -10.13 6.98 -5.59
CA VAL A 45 -9.68 6.78 -6.98
C VAL A 45 -10.72 6.03 -7.81
N VAL A 46 -11.26 4.93 -7.28
CA VAL A 46 -12.32 4.16 -7.99
C VAL A 46 -13.58 4.98 -8.16
N THR A 47 -13.97 5.72 -7.13
CA THR A 47 -15.13 6.63 -7.24
C THR A 47 -14.93 7.63 -8.37
N ASN A 48 -13.73 8.22 -8.49
CA ASN A 48 -13.42 9.13 -9.60
C ASN A 48 -13.42 8.41 -10.95
N ASN A 49 -12.85 7.21 -11.04
CA ASN A 49 -12.83 6.44 -12.29
C ASN A 49 -14.24 6.06 -12.78
N ILE A 50 -15.19 5.85 -11.86
CA ILE A 50 -16.59 5.57 -12.19
C ILE A 50 -17.31 6.87 -12.58
N ASN A 51 -17.16 7.93 -11.78
CA ASN A 51 -17.87 9.20 -12.01
C ASN A 51 -17.37 9.95 -13.25
N ASP A 52 -16.08 9.90 -13.50
CA ASP A 52 -15.45 10.52 -14.67
C ASP A 52 -14.92 9.46 -15.65
N PHE A 53 -15.79 8.52 -15.96
CA PHE A 53 -15.47 7.40 -16.87
C PHE A 53 -15.01 7.89 -18.24
N GLY A 54 -15.60 8.98 -18.75
CA GLY A 54 -15.29 9.55 -20.07
C GLY A 54 -13.83 10.00 -20.16
N THR A 55 -13.34 10.79 -19.20
CA THR A 55 -11.94 11.25 -19.17
C THR A 55 -10.97 10.08 -19.03
N ASN A 56 -11.25 9.14 -18.11
CA ASN A 56 -10.38 7.98 -17.93
C ASN A 56 -10.33 7.09 -19.19
N ARG A 57 -11.49 6.90 -19.86
CA ARG A 57 -11.54 6.22 -21.15
C ARG A 57 -10.67 6.92 -22.20
N ALA A 58 -10.79 8.25 -22.31
CA ALA A 58 -10.03 9.02 -23.30
C ALA A 58 -8.52 8.94 -23.06
N LEU A 59 -8.08 8.98 -21.79
CA LEU A 59 -6.66 8.82 -21.42
C LEU A 59 -6.13 7.43 -21.82
N ILE A 60 -6.89 6.36 -21.57
CA ILE A 60 -6.52 5.01 -21.99
C ILE A 60 -6.52 4.88 -23.51
N ALA A 61 -7.50 5.46 -24.18
CA ALA A 61 -7.58 5.45 -25.64
C ALA A 61 -6.35 6.12 -26.26
N GLY A 62 -6.01 7.33 -25.85
CA GLY A 62 -4.82 8.04 -26.34
C GLY A 62 -3.50 7.29 -26.04
N MET A 63 -3.42 6.59 -24.89
CA MET A 63 -2.30 5.70 -24.61
C MET A 63 -2.25 4.52 -25.60
N PHE A 64 -3.38 3.91 -25.92
CA PHE A 64 -3.46 2.74 -26.79
C PHE A 64 -3.19 3.08 -28.25
N THR A 65 -3.73 4.19 -28.75
CA THR A 65 -3.52 4.64 -30.13
C THR A 65 -2.14 5.23 -30.37
N MET A 66 -1.48 5.69 -29.29
CA MET A 66 -0.16 6.36 -29.33
C MET A 66 -0.14 7.62 -30.23
N ASP A 67 -1.29 8.24 -30.49
CA ASP A 67 -1.44 9.36 -31.45
C ASP A 67 -0.50 10.53 -31.14
N GLU A 68 -0.25 10.85 -29.88
CA GLU A 68 0.67 11.93 -29.49
C GLU A 68 2.13 11.61 -29.80
N LEU A 69 2.49 10.32 -29.86
CA LEU A 69 3.84 9.88 -30.23
C LEU A 69 3.97 9.73 -31.74
N ASP A 70 2.95 9.24 -32.41
CA ASP A 70 2.92 9.13 -33.88
C ASP A 70 3.05 10.50 -34.56
N ALA A 71 2.47 11.54 -33.95
CA ALA A 71 2.60 12.92 -34.39
C ALA A 71 3.97 13.57 -34.07
N ASP A 72 4.82 12.92 -33.25
CA ASP A 72 6.12 13.47 -32.84
C ASP A 72 7.24 12.99 -33.80
N THR A 73 8.07 13.92 -34.25
CA THR A 73 9.16 13.59 -35.21
C THR A 73 10.42 13.05 -34.53
N VAL A 74 10.50 13.07 -33.21
CA VAL A 74 11.68 12.68 -32.42
C VAL A 74 11.38 11.56 -31.42
N LEU A 75 10.27 11.70 -30.68
CA LEU A 75 9.91 10.76 -29.62
C LEU A 75 9.04 9.63 -30.19
N GLY A 76 9.24 8.42 -29.70
CA GLY A 76 8.44 7.24 -30.07
C GLY A 76 8.75 6.62 -31.42
N ASN A 77 9.73 7.14 -32.14
CA ASN A 77 10.11 6.64 -33.47
C ASN A 77 10.53 5.16 -33.39
N GLY A 78 9.86 4.32 -34.19
CA GLY A 78 10.12 2.88 -34.27
C GLY A 78 9.34 2.02 -33.25
N ILE A 79 8.42 2.58 -32.47
CA ILE A 79 7.55 1.83 -31.55
C ILE A 79 6.05 1.91 -31.90
N GLU A 80 5.68 2.60 -32.98
CA GLU A 80 4.30 2.86 -33.42
C GLU A 80 3.53 1.55 -33.65
N TRP A 81 4.24 0.49 -34.03
CA TRP A 81 3.66 -0.85 -34.21
C TRP A 81 3.01 -1.44 -32.94
N ARG A 82 3.26 -0.83 -31.77
CA ARG A 82 2.65 -1.25 -30.51
C ARG A 82 1.26 -0.70 -30.30
N ALA A 83 0.83 0.26 -31.12
CA ALA A 83 -0.49 0.84 -31.02
C ALA A 83 -1.57 -0.23 -31.18
N ILE A 84 -2.64 -0.10 -30.42
CA ILE A 84 -3.79 -0.99 -30.45
C ILE A 84 -5.09 -0.19 -30.60
N PRO A 85 -6.18 -0.80 -31.08
CA PRO A 85 -7.41 -0.08 -31.36
C PRO A 85 -8.02 0.64 -30.16
N GLU A 86 -8.48 1.88 -30.35
CA GLU A 86 -9.17 2.69 -29.34
C GLU A 86 -10.33 1.94 -28.65
N GLY A 87 -11.04 1.10 -29.39
CA GLY A 87 -12.18 0.32 -28.88
C GLY A 87 -11.85 -0.56 -27.68
N LEU A 88 -10.57 -0.88 -27.45
CA LEU A 88 -10.12 -1.64 -26.29
C LEU A 88 -10.02 -0.80 -25.00
N ALA A 89 -10.14 0.53 -25.08
CA ALA A 89 -10.06 1.41 -23.91
C ALA A 89 -11.20 1.16 -22.89
N VAL A 90 -12.42 0.90 -23.39
CA VAL A 90 -13.58 0.60 -22.51
C VAL A 90 -13.37 -0.71 -21.72
N PRO A 91 -13.13 -1.86 -22.36
CA PRO A 91 -12.90 -3.09 -21.60
C PRO A 91 -11.66 -3.02 -20.71
N ALA A 92 -10.61 -2.30 -21.10
CA ALA A 92 -9.43 -2.09 -20.27
C ALA A 92 -9.79 -1.28 -19.01
N LEU A 93 -10.52 -0.17 -19.13
CA LEU A 93 -10.95 0.63 -17.98
C LEU A 93 -11.86 -0.16 -17.05
N ILE A 94 -12.79 -0.95 -17.58
CA ILE A 94 -13.64 -1.85 -16.77
C ILE A 94 -12.76 -2.85 -16.01
N GLY A 95 -11.75 -3.43 -16.65
CA GLY A 95 -10.80 -4.34 -16.03
C GLY A 95 -10.01 -3.67 -14.89
N VAL A 96 -9.55 -2.43 -15.11
CA VAL A 96 -8.87 -1.62 -14.08
C VAL A 96 -9.80 -1.38 -12.89
N ILE A 97 -11.03 -0.92 -13.12
CA ILE A 97 -12.01 -0.67 -12.07
C ILE A 97 -12.32 -1.95 -11.28
N ALA A 98 -12.51 -3.09 -11.96
CA ALA A 98 -12.76 -4.37 -11.31
C ALA A 98 -11.58 -4.80 -10.42
N TYR A 99 -10.35 -4.66 -10.92
CA TYR A 99 -9.15 -4.95 -10.13
C TYR A 99 -9.01 -4.01 -8.92
N GLN A 100 -9.29 -2.72 -9.11
CA GLN A 100 -9.27 -1.74 -8.02
C GLN A 100 -10.32 -2.07 -6.96
N LEU A 101 -11.55 -2.45 -7.34
CA LEU A 101 -12.61 -2.86 -6.40
C LEU A 101 -12.19 -4.09 -5.58
N LEU A 102 -11.60 -5.11 -6.22
CA LEU A 102 -11.05 -6.26 -5.52
C LEU A 102 -9.97 -5.81 -4.51
N THR A 103 -9.06 -4.95 -4.93
CA THR A 103 -7.98 -4.44 -4.09
C THR A 103 -8.51 -3.65 -2.88
N ILE A 104 -9.56 -2.84 -3.07
CA ILE A 104 -10.24 -2.12 -2.00
C ILE A 104 -10.78 -3.09 -0.94
N VAL A 105 -11.47 -4.16 -1.36
CA VAL A 105 -11.99 -5.17 -0.44
C VAL A 105 -10.87 -5.82 0.38
N LEU A 106 -9.75 -6.15 -0.26
CA LEU A 106 -8.60 -6.74 0.41
C LEU A 106 -7.94 -5.76 1.40
N LEU A 107 -7.78 -4.49 1.02
CA LEU A 107 -7.18 -3.45 1.88
C LEU A 107 -8.09 -3.17 3.09
N TRP A 108 -9.40 -2.97 2.90
CA TRP A 108 -10.32 -2.76 4.01
C TRP A 108 -10.38 -3.96 4.95
N ARG A 109 -10.31 -5.18 4.43
CA ARG A 109 -10.19 -6.37 5.26
C ARG A 109 -8.94 -6.33 6.15
N GLY A 110 -7.80 -5.95 5.60
CA GLY A 110 -6.55 -5.75 6.34
C GLY A 110 -6.69 -4.66 7.40
N ALA A 111 -7.22 -3.49 7.03
CA ALA A 111 -7.46 -2.36 7.91
C ALA A 111 -8.38 -2.72 9.08
N VAL A 112 -9.50 -3.42 8.82
CA VAL A 112 -10.45 -3.85 9.87
C VAL A 112 -9.78 -4.79 10.87
N PHE A 113 -8.93 -5.73 10.41
CA PHE A 113 -8.21 -6.61 11.34
C PHE A 113 -7.16 -5.84 12.14
N ALA A 114 -6.48 -4.86 11.55
CA ALA A 114 -5.53 -4.01 12.26
C ALA A 114 -6.24 -3.10 13.28
N ILE A 115 -7.37 -2.48 12.94
CA ILE A 115 -8.20 -1.70 13.87
C ILE A 115 -8.64 -2.57 15.05
N ARG A 116 -9.10 -3.80 14.80
CA ARG A 116 -9.49 -4.71 15.88
C ARG A 116 -8.32 -5.07 16.80
N ALA A 117 -7.12 -5.28 16.26
CA ALA A 117 -5.92 -5.53 17.05
C ALA A 117 -5.55 -4.31 17.91
N LEU A 118 -5.62 -3.10 17.34
CA LEU A 118 -5.39 -1.84 18.05
C LEU A 118 -6.39 -1.65 19.21
N LEU A 119 -7.68 -1.83 18.96
CA LEU A 119 -8.74 -1.70 19.98
C LEU A 119 -8.61 -2.73 21.11
N ARG A 120 -8.10 -3.92 20.80
CA ARG A 120 -7.83 -4.98 21.79
C ARG A 120 -6.48 -4.80 22.50
N ARG A 121 -5.73 -3.75 22.17
CA ARG A 121 -4.40 -3.46 22.73
C ARG A 121 -3.45 -4.66 22.58
N GLU A 122 -3.52 -5.36 21.46
CA GLU A 122 -2.61 -6.47 21.16
C GLU A 122 -1.17 -5.94 21.07
N PRO A 123 -0.15 -6.71 21.47
CA PRO A 123 1.25 -6.26 21.46
C PRO A 123 1.82 -6.18 20.05
N ALA A 124 1.21 -6.88 19.06
CA ALA A 124 1.60 -6.93 17.66
C ALA A 124 0.41 -7.28 16.79
N LEU A 125 0.51 -7.05 15.46
CA LEU A 125 -0.53 -7.50 14.53
C LEU A 125 -0.58 -9.04 14.51
N PRO A 126 -1.75 -9.65 14.75
CA PRO A 126 -1.89 -11.10 14.68
C PRO A 126 -1.70 -11.61 13.26
N ALA A 127 -1.28 -12.87 13.10
CA ALA A 127 -0.94 -13.47 11.80
C ALA A 127 -2.06 -13.34 10.75
N ARG A 128 -3.35 -13.38 11.17
CA ARG A 128 -4.49 -13.16 10.27
C ARG A 128 -4.54 -11.73 9.72
N ALA A 129 -4.21 -10.74 10.56
CA ALA A 129 -4.16 -9.32 10.15
C ALA A 129 -3.01 -9.09 9.18
N LEU A 130 -1.83 -9.63 9.49
CA LEU A 130 -0.65 -9.56 8.60
C LEU A 130 -0.92 -10.18 7.24
N ARG A 131 -1.50 -11.39 7.20
CA ARG A 131 -1.84 -12.03 5.92
C ARG A 131 -2.83 -11.21 5.10
N ALA A 132 -3.87 -10.68 5.74
CA ALA A 132 -4.85 -9.84 5.04
C ALA A 132 -4.25 -8.53 4.54
N ALA A 133 -3.42 -7.88 5.37
CA ALA A 133 -2.72 -6.65 5.01
C ALA A 133 -1.73 -6.86 3.84
N ASN A 134 -0.90 -7.90 3.93
CA ASN A 134 0.06 -8.22 2.87
C ASN A 134 -0.65 -8.53 1.55
N LEU A 135 -1.75 -9.28 1.57
CA LEU A 135 -2.52 -9.57 0.35
C LEU A 135 -3.08 -8.29 -0.26
N GLY A 136 -3.69 -7.42 0.55
CA GLY A 136 -4.23 -6.14 0.09
C GLY A 136 -3.15 -5.20 -0.47
N LEU A 137 -2.03 -5.06 0.24
CA LEU A 137 -0.92 -4.21 -0.19
C LEU A 137 -0.19 -4.78 -1.42
N SER A 138 -0.09 -6.11 -1.56
CA SER A 138 0.47 -6.73 -2.75
C SER A 138 -0.40 -6.49 -3.98
N ALA A 139 -1.73 -6.59 -3.83
CA ALA A 139 -2.66 -6.23 -4.90
C ALA A 139 -2.57 -4.73 -5.24
N PHE A 140 -2.42 -3.88 -4.24
CA PHE A 140 -2.25 -2.44 -4.43
C PHE A 140 -0.95 -2.10 -5.16
N ALA A 141 0.17 -2.72 -4.80
CA ALA A 141 1.44 -2.59 -5.53
C ALA A 141 1.32 -3.12 -6.96
N GLY A 142 0.65 -4.26 -7.15
CA GLY A 142 0.42 -4.87 -8.46
C GLY A 142 -0.32 -3.95 -9.43
N LEU A 143 -1.27 -3.14 -8.95
CA LEU A 143 -1.96 -2.12 -9.74
C LEU A 143 -0.96 -1.13 -10.39
N PHE A 144 -0.03 -0.61 -9.58
CA PHE A 144 0.96 0.35 -10.07
C PHE A 144 1.99 -0.32 -10.99
N VAL A 145 2.35 -1.58 -10.74
CA VAL A 145 3.23 -2.34 -11.66
C VAL A 145 2.56 -2.46 -13.04
N VAL A 146 1.27 -2.79 -13.11
CA VAL A 146 0.53 -2.87 -14.37
C VAL A 146 0.53 -1.53 -15.09
N PHE A 147 0.27 -0.42 -14.39
CA PHE A 147 0.28 0.92 -14.98
C PHE A 147 1.67 1.35 -15.47
N LEU A 148 2.71 1.05 -14.70
CA LEU A 148 4.09 1.36 -15.10
C LEU A 148 4.51 0.54 -16.32
N CYS A 149 4.21 -0.76 -16.35
CA CYS A 149 4.50 -1.62 -17.50
C CYS A 149 3.73 -1.16 -18.75
N GLY A 150 2.43 -0.85 -18.61
CA GLY A 150 1.62 -0.29 -19.71
C GLY A 150 2.17 1.03 -20.23
N GLY A 151 2.51 1.94 -19.32
CA GLY A 151 3.11 3.23 -19.66
C GLY A 151 4.45 3.10 -20.39
N MET A 152 5.27 2.12 -19.99
CA MET A 152 6.53 1.81 -20.69
C MET A 152 6.28 1.17 -22.05
N TRP A 153 5.32 0.24 -22.16
CA TRP A 153 5.02 -0.44 -23.42
C TRP A 153 4.53 0.53 -24.50
N PHE A 154 3.57 1.38 -24.15
CA PHE A 154 2.98 2.34 -25.10
C PHE A 154 3.75 3.67 -25.20
N GLY A 155 4.92 3.80 -24.58
CA GLY A 155 5.70 5.04 -24.59
C GLY A 155 5.02 6.24 -23.91
N TYR A 156 3.91 6.03 -23.24
CA TYR A 156 3.10 7.02 -22.55
C TYR A 156 3.90 7.92 -21.60
N TRP A 157 4.94 7.40 -20.95
CA TRP A 157 5.82 8.16 -20.06
C TRP A 157 6.53 9.33 -20.77
N MET A 158 6.70 9.29 -22.09
CA MET A 158 7.38 10.34 -22.86
C MET A 158 6.53 11.61 -22.97
N LYS A 159 5.21 11.47 -23.05
CA LYS A 159 4.26 12.60 -23.15
C LYS A 159 3.56 12.90 -21.83
N MET A 160 3.28 11.89 -21.02
CA MET A 160 2.50 11.99 -19.79
C MET A 160 3.36 11.66 -18.56
N GLY A 161 4.57 12.20 -18.52
CA GLY A 161 5.53 12.02 -17.41
C GLY A 161 4.93 12.22 -16.00
N PRO A 162 4.16 13.28 -15.74
CA PRO A 162 3.52 13.49 -14.44
C PRO A 162 2.61 12.35 -14.02
N VAL A 163 1.84 11.75 -14.92
CA VAL A 163 0.96 10.61 -14.62
C VAL A 163 1.78 9.36 -14.33
N GLN A 164 2.83 9.12 -15.11
CA GLN A 164 3.77 8.03 -14.86
C GLN A 164 4.43 8.15 -13.48
N MET A 165 4.78 9.37 -13.06
CA MET A 165 5.35 9.65 -11.74
C MET A 165 4.37 9.35 -10.60
N VAL A 166 3.08 9.59 -10.78
CA VAL A 166 2.04 9.20 -9.81
C VAL A 166 2.05 7.68 -9.61
N HIS A 167 2.14 6.91 -10.69
CA HIS A 167 2.19 5.45 -10.60
C HIS A 167 3.48 4.95 -9.93
N LEU A 168 4.64 5.55 -10.26
CA LEU A 168 5.91 5.22 -9.61
C LEU A 168 5.88 5.54 -8.12
N THR A 169 5.37 6.71 -7.75
CA THR A 169 5.21 7.11 -6.35
C THR A 169 4.27 6.15 -5.61
N GLY A 170 3.15 5.76 -6.23
CA GLY A 170 2.22 4.78 -5.67
C GLY A 170 2.87 3.41 -5.43
N LEU A 171 3.72 2.95 -6.34
CA LEU A 171 4.48 1.72 -6.16
C LEU A 171 5.45 1.82 -4.97
N ILE A 172 6.22 2.92 -4.89
CA ILE A 172 7.16 3.16 -3.78
C ILE A 172 6.42 3.17 -2.44
N ILE A 173 5.31 3.90 -2.35
CA ILE A 173 4.48 3.96 -1.14
C ILE A 173 3.94 2.57 -0.78
N SER A 174 3.52 1.77 -1.77
CA SER A 174 3.04 0.41 -1.54
C SER A 174 4.12 -0.49 -0.95
N ILE A 175 5.36 -0.42 -1.48
CA ILE A 175 6.51 -1.17 -0.98
C ILE A 175 6.84 -0.75 0.47
N LEU A 176 6.89 0.56 0.74
CA LEU A 176 7.13 1.07 2.09
C LEU A 176 6.03 0.62 3.06
N ALA A 177 4.77 0.62 2.63
CA ALA A 177 3.65 0.15 3.43
C ALA A 177 3.79 -1.35 3.77
N VAL A 178 4.19 -2.20 2.81
CA VAL A 178 4.49 -3.62 3.06
C VAL A 178 5.60 -3.77 4.09
N ILE A 179 6.69 -3.02 3.95
CA ILE A 179 7.80 -3.08 4.91
C ILE A 179 7.30 -2.72 6.31
N VAL A 180 6.62 -1.58 6.47
CA VAL A 180 6.14 -1.09 7.75
C VAL A 180 5.14 -2.06 8.40
N VAL A 181 4.22 -2.61 7.63
CA VAL A 181 3.21 -3.55 8.17
C VAL A 181 3.87 -4.83 8.68
N ASN A 182 5.00 -5.24 8.12
CA ASN A 182 5.74 -6.42 8.55
C ASN A 182 6.77 -6.15 9.67
N LEU A 183 6.98 -4.88 10.08
CA LEU A 183 7.76 -4.58 11.25
C LEU A 183 6.98 -5.01 12.50
N GLN A 184 7.46 -6.06 13.18
CA GLN A 184 6.87 -6.53 14.43
C GLN A 184 7.78 -6.17 15.59
N PRO A 185 7.23 -5.79 16.77
CA PRO A 185 8.02 -5.64 17.97
C PRO A 185 8.75 -6.94 18.26
N ARG A 186 10.06 -6.86 18.51
CA ARG A 186 10.81 -8.05 18.92
C ARG A 186 10.28 -8.53 20.26
N ALA A 187 9.88 -9.80 20.37
CA ALA A 187 9.69 -10.41 21.67
C ALA A 187 11.05 -10.34 22.38
N ARG A 188 11.08 -9.67 23.54
CA ARG A 188 12.27 -9.76 24.40
C ARG A 188 12.29 -11.19 24.96
N VAL A 189 13.32 -11.92 24.62
CA VAL A 189 13.65 -13.23 25.21
C VAL A 189 14.16 -13.00 26.62
#